data_585198b628dae74c218b5b8d20791a4d
#
_entry.id   585198b628dae74c218b5b8d20791a4d
#
_cell.length_a   1.000
_cell.length_b   1.000
_cell.length_c   1.000
_cell.angle_alpha   90.00
_cell.angle_beta   90.00
_cell.angle_gamma   90.00
#
_symmetry.space_group_name_H-M   'P 1'
#
loop_
_entity.id
_entity.type
_entity.pdbx_description
1 polymer ?
#
loop_
_entity_poly.entity_id
_entity_poly.type
_entity_poly.pdbx_seq_one_letter_code
_entity_poly.pdbx_strand_id
1 'polypeptide(L)'
;VSIDPFYMDLHEVSNTEFDQFITATGYVTVAEKDIDWDEIKVQLPKGTPKPADDILKAGSLVFKETSGPVDLMDYSQWWHWTIGAHWRQPEGPGSTIEGRMDHPVVHVAYEDAHAYALWADKRLPTEAEWEWAASGGTMDKYPWGNDPIENATDKANFWQGIFPYKNLVQDGYGGTAPVKSFPSNPFGLFDMAGNVWEWCQDRYDVTSYTFDKSKGIINNPNGSNQYNDPREPYAPKHIIRGGSFLCNESYCS
;
A
#
# COMPACT_ATOMS: atom_id res chain seq x y z
N VAL A 1 22.81 -4.85 -5.22
CA VAL A 1 22.26 -4.33 -6.47
C VAL A 1 22.98 -3.05 -6.87
N SER A 2 22.94 -2.68 -8.15
CA SER A 2 23.33 -1.38 -8.68
C SER A 2 22.11 -0.79 -9.40
N ILE A 3 21.84 0.49 -9.16
CA ILE A 3 20.67 1.17 -9.71
C ILE A 3 21.16 2.42 -10.43
N ASP A 4 20.72 2.61 -11.66
CA ASP A 4 20.99 3.82 -12.43
C ASP A 4 20.18 4.99 -11.85
N PRO A 5 20.59 6.25 -12.09
CA PRO A 5 19.82 7.41 -11.67
C PRO A 5 18.39 7.38 -12.23
N PHE A 6 17.42 7.71 -11.39
CA PHE A 6 16.00 7.79 -11.74
C PHE A 6 15.35 8.99 -11.04
N TYR A 7 14.19 9.38 -11.53
CA TYR A 7 13.33 10.38 -10.88
C TYR A 7 12.22 9.69 -10.11
N MET A 8 11.88 10.23 -8.95
CA MET A 8 10.80 9.76 -8.11
C MET A 8 9.97 10.93 -7.62
N ASP A 9 8.67 10.76 -7.49
CA ASP A 9 7.80 11.76 -6.89
C ASP A 9 8.19 11.97 -5.42
N LEU A 10 7.97 13.18 -4.92
CA LEU A 10 8.44 13.54 -3.59
C LEU A 10 7.58 12.95 -2.47
N HIS A 11 6.38 12.51 -2.78
CA HIS A 11 5.38 11.98 -1.84
C HIS A 11 4.42 11.03 -2.55
N GLU A 12 3.62 10.33 -1.78
CA GLU A 12 2.51 9.49 -2.25
C GLU A 12 1.54 10.29 -3.13
N VAL A 13 0.88 9.62 -4.08
CA VAL A 13 -0.13 10.27 -4.93
C VAL A 13 -1.31 10.73 -4.08
N SER A 14 -1.56 12.03 -4.05
CA SER A 14 -2.66 12.65 -3.30
C SER A 14 -4.02 12.45 -3.97
N ASN A 15 -5.09 12.61 -3.21
CA ASN A 15 -6.46 12.62 -3.75
C ASN A 15 -6.63 13.70 -4.85
N THR A 16 -5.98 14.86 -4.72
CA THR A 16 -5.99 15.91 -5.75
C THR A 16 -5.40 15.41 -7.06
N GLU A 17 -4.23 14.77 -7.03
CA GLU A 17 -3.56 14.28 -8.23
C GLU A 17 -4.32 13.13 -8.87
N PHE A 18 -4.86 12.23 -8.05
CA PHE A 18 -5.67 11.12 -8.54
C PHE A 18 -7.01 11.60 -9.13
N ASP A 19 -7.65 12.61 -8.55
CA ASP A 19 -8.88 13.22 -9.11
C ASP A 19 -8.63 13.86 -10.48
N GLN A 20 -7.46 14.46 -10.71
CA GLN A 20 -7.07 14.98 -12.03
C GLN A 20 -7.00 13.86 -13.07
N PHE A 21 -6.40 12.72 -12.71
CA PHE A 21 -6.35 11.54 -13.57
C PHE A 21 -7.75 11.03 -13.93
N ILE A 22 -8.60 10.83 -12.93
CA ILE A 22 -9.96 10.35 -13.14
C ILE A 22 -10.78 11.34 -13.99
N THR A 23 -10.65 12.62 -13.71
CA THR A 23 -11.35 13.68 -14.46
C THR A 23 -10.90 13.74 -15.93
N ALA A 24 -9.60 13.57 -16.18
CA ALA A 24 -9.05 13.64 -17.54
C ALA A 24 -9.37 12.40 -18.38
N THR A 25 -9.52 11.23 -17.75
CA THR A 25 -9.61 9.95 -18.47
C THR A 25 -10.98 9.28 -18.38
N GLY A 26 -11.79 9.59 -17.37
CA GLY A 26 -13.01 8.85 -17.06
C GLY A 26 -12.71 7.43 -16.54
N TYR A 27 -11.50 7.18 -16.04
CA TYR A 27 -11.10 5.87 -15.52
C TYR A 27 -12.00 5.45 -14.34
N VAL A 28 -12.38 4.18 -14.31
CA VAL A 28 -13.17 3.58 -13.23
C VAL A 28 -12.25 2.60 -12.50
N THR A 29 -12.04 2.80 -11.20
CA THR A 29 -11.13 1.98 -10.40
C THR A 29 -11.66 0.57 -10.17
N VAL A 30 -10.79 -0.34 -9.77
CA VAL A 30 -11.17 -1.73 -9.45
C VAL A 30 -12.24 -1.77 -8.36
N ALA A 31 -12.11 -0.94 -7.33
CA ALA A 31 -13.08 -0.86 -6.23
C ALA A 31 -14.47 -0.33 -6.64
N GLU A 32 -14.58 0.30 -7.81
CA GLU A 32 -15.85 0.80 -8.38
C GLU A 32 -16.52 -0.19 -9.34
N LYS A 33 -15.94 -1.39 -9.54
CA LYS A 33 -16.47 -2.44 -10.44
C LYS A 33 -16.98 -3.63 -9.63
N ASP A 34 -18.13 -4.18 -10.02
CA ASP A 34 -18.58 -5.46 -9.49
C ASP A 34 -17.55 -6.55 -9.82
N ILE A 35 -17.35 -7.47 -8.89
CA ILE A 35 -16.38 -8.56 -9.04
C ILE A 35 -16.93 -9.60 -10.02
N ASP A 36 -16.21 -9.85 -11.10
CA ASP A 36 -16.50 -10.97 -12.00
C ASP A 36 -16.03 -12.28 -11.36
N TRP A 37 -16.99 -13.14 -11.01
CA TRP A 37 -16.67 -14.44 -10.42
C TRP A 37 -15.86 -15.34 -11.35
N ASP A 38 -16.09 -15.26 -12.65
CA ASP A 38 -15.38 -16.10 -13.62
C ASP A 38 -13.91 -15.70 -13.76
N GLU A 39 -13.61 -14.42 -13.53
CA GLU A 39 -12.24 -13.92 -13.49
C GLU A 39 -11.54 -14.25 -12.17
N ILE A 40 -12.21 -14.06 -11.01
CA ILE A 40 -11.54 -14.23 -9.72
C ILE A 40 -11.41 -15.70 -9.29
N LYS A 41 -12.32 -16.57 -9.69
CA LYS A 41 -12.29 -17.99 -9.28
C LYS A 41 -11.02 -18.73 -9.70
N VAL A 42 -10.31 -18.26 -10.74
CA VAL A 42 -9.04 -18.86 -11.18
C VAL A 42 -7.88 -18.57 -10.24
N GLN A 43 -8.03 -17.55 -9.39
CA GLN A 43 -7.07 -17.15 -8.37
C GLN A 43 -7.34 -17.82 -7.01
N LEU A 44 -8.35 -18.67 -6.93
CA LEU A 44 -8.79 -19.36 -5.72
C LEU A 44 -8.53 -20.85 -5.81
N PRO A 45 -8.45 -21.57 -4.68
CA PRO A 45 -8.35 -23.02 -4.66
C PRO A 45 -9.46 -23.67 -5.50
N LYS A 46 -9.09 -24.68 -6.27
CA LYS A 46 -10.05 -25.40 -7.13
C LYS A 46 -11.22 -25.94 -6.32
N GLY A 47 -12.44 -25.61 -6.75
CA GLY A 47 -13.67 -26.04 -6.08
C GLY A 47 -14.17 -25.04 -5.01
N THR A 48 -13.55 -23.88 -4.87
CA THR A 48 -14.09 -22.80 -4.03
C THR A 48 -15.50 -22.45 -4.50
N PRO A 49 -16.52 -22.48 -3.63
CA PRO A 49 -17.90 -22.16 -4.02
C PRO A 49 -18.04 -20.67 -4.34
N LYS A 50 -18.91 -20.36 -5.30
CA LYS A 50 -19.27 -18.95 -5.56
C LYS A 50 -19.91 -18.36 -4.29
N PRO A 51 -19.43 -17.20 -3.80
CA PRO A 51 -20.06 -16.49 -2.69
C PRO A 51 -21.43 -15.93 -3.11
N ALA A 52 -22.17 -15.40 -2.15
CA ALA A 52 -23.42 -14.69 -2.41
C ALA A 52 -23.17 -13.46 -3.31
N ASP A 53 -24.15 -13.13 -4.16
CA ASP A 53 -23.97 -12.07 -5.18
C ASP A 53 -23.76 -10.68 -4.58
N ASP A 54 -24.19 -10.43 -3.35
CA ASP A 54 -23.95 -9.18 -2.62
C ASP A 54 -22.46 -9.00 -2.26
N ILE A 55 -21.73 -10.09 -2.01
CA ILE A 55 -20.29 -10.06 -1.72
C ILE A 55 -19.48 -9.71 -2.99
N LEU A 56 -20.05 -9.96 -4.17
CA LEU A 56 -19.42 -9.65 -5.45
C LEU A 56 -19.70 -8.22 -5.93
N LYS A 57 -20.38 -7.40 -5.13
CA LYS A 57 -20.60 -5.99 -5.44
C LYS A 57 -19.33 -5.18 -5.27
N ALA A 58 -19.22 -4.12 -6.09
CA ALA A 58 -18.16 -3.13 -6.01
C ALA A 58 -17.95 -2.65 -4.56
N GLY A 59 -16.71 -2.58 -4.12
CA GLY A 59 -16.37 -2.21 -2.76
C GLY A 59 -14.89 -2.44 -2.46
N SER A 60 -14.54 -2.25 -1.20
CA SER A 60 -13.18 -2.47 -0.72
C SER A 60 -13.16 -2.89 0.74
N LEU A 61 -12.00 -3.37 1.22
CA LEU A 61 -11.78 -3.63 2.62
C LEU A 61 -11.57 -2.31 3.37
N VAL A 62 -12.37 -2.08 4.39
CA VAL A 62 -12.30 -0.91 5.27
C VAL A 62 -11.87 -1.35 6.66
N PHE A 63 -10.85 -0.69 7.20
CA PHE A 63 -10.42 -0.92 8.57
C PHE A 63 -11.48 -0.40 9.56
N LYS A 64 -11.74 -1.21 10.58
CA LYS A 64 -12.56 -0.81 11.73
C LYS A 64 -11.86 -1.20 13.01
N GLU A 65 -11.57 -0.21 13.84
CA GLU A 65 -11.04 -0.43 15.17
C GLU A 65 -11.98 -1.34 15.97
N THR A 66 -11.41 -2.35 16.63
CA THR A 66 -12.20 -3.28 17.45
C THR A 66 -12.43 -2.73 18.85
N SER A 67 -13.44 -3.23 19.56
CA SER A 67 -13.77 -2.76 20.93
C SER A 67 -12.82 -3.31 22.00
N GLY A 68 -11.93 -4.20 21.66
CA GLY A 68 -10.99 -4.87 22.57
C GLY A 68 -10.07 -5.83 21.83
N PRO A 69 -9.24 -6.60 22.57
CA PRO A 69 -8.31 -7.56 21.99
C PRO A 69 -9.01 -8.61 21.12
N VAL A 70 -8.40 -8.95 20.00
CA VAL A 70 -8.88 -9.95 19.03
C VAL A 70 -7.73 -10.88 18.64
N ASP A 71 -8.07 -12.01 18.01
CA ASP A 71 -7.06 -12.90 17.42
C ASP A 71 -6.46 -12.24 16.17
N LEU A 72 -5.17 -11.87 16.24
CA LEU A 72 -4.47 -11.24 15.12
C LEU A 72 -4.21 -12.16 13.92
N MET A 73 -4.54 -13.45 14.02
CA MET A 73 -4.51 -14.37 12.87
C MET A 73 -5.82 -14.35 12.06
N ASP A 74 -6.85 -13.68 12.57
CA ASP A 74 -8.14 -13.52 11.91
C ASP A 74 -8.41 -12.04 11.56
N TYR A 75 -7.91 -11.60 10.40
CA TYR A 75 -8.02 -10.20 9.97
C TYR A 75 -9.45 -9.79 9.65
N SER A 76 -10.41 -10.69 9.52
CA SER A 76 -11.83 -10.35 9.33
C SER A 76 -12.43 -9.61 10.52
N GLN A 77 -11.75 -9.61 11.67
CA GLN A 77 -12.20 -8.90 12.87
C GLN A 77 -12.00 -7.39 12.79
N TRP A 78 -11.13 -6.89 11.92
CA TRP A 78 -10.90 -5.45 11.71
C TRP A 78 -10.89 -5.02 10.24
N TRP A 79 -10.83 -5.95 9.28
CA TRP A 79 -11.02 -5.66 7.87
C TRP A 79 -12.40 -6.11 7.41
N HIS A 80 -13.25 -5.14 7.03
CA HIS A 80 -14.63 -5.41 6.61
C HIS A 80 -14.82 -5.08 5.14
N TRP A 81 -15.26 -6.06 4.35
CA TRP A 81 -15.72 -5.77 2.99
C TRP A 81 -16.90 -4.79 3.05
N THR A 82 -16.71 -3.60 2.50
CA THR A 82 -17.70 -2.53 2.52
C THR A 82 -18.11 -2.19 1.10
N ILE A 83 -19.35 -2.55 0.74
CA ILE A 83 -19.94 -2.27 -0.57
C ILE A 83 -19.98 -0.76 -0.78
N GLY A 84 -19.51 -0.30 -1.96
CA GLY A 84 -19.45 1.11 -2.33
C GLY A 84 -18.30 1.88 -1.68
N ALA A 85 -17.39 1.20 -0.94
CA ALA A 85 -16.14 1.83 -0.51
C ALA A 85 -15.17 1.90 -1.69
N HIS A 86 -14.67 3.09 -1.99
CA HIS A 86 -13.70 3.36 -3.04
C HIS A 86 -12.97 4.68 -2.72
N TRP A 87 -12.06 5.11 -3.55
CA TRP A 87 -11.20 6.26 -3.28
C TRP A 87 -11.93 7.57 -2.93
N ARG A 88 -13.13 7.86 -3.50
CA ARG A 88 -13.96 9.03 -3.15
C ARG A 88 -14.84 8.83 -1.91
N GLN A 89 -15.08 7.59 -1.52
CA GLN A 89 -15.90 7.19 -0.37
C GLN A 89 -15.15 6.15 0.46
N PRO A 90 -14.02 6.52 1.08
CA PRO A 90 -13.08 5.54 1.66
C PRO A 90 -13.64 4.74 2.83
N GLU A 91 -14.61 5.25 3.56
CA GLU A 91 -15.30 4.50 4.63
C GLU A 91 -16.64 3.89 4.15
N GLY A 92 -16.92 3.93 2.84
CA GLY A 92 -18.16 3.46 2.22
C GLY A 92 -19.19 4.55 1.95
N PRO A 93 -20.41 4.19 1.54
CA PRO A 93 -21.45 5.13 1.15
C PRO A 93 -21.73 6.20 2.21
N GLY A 94 -21.72 7.46 1.77
CA GLY A 94 -21.92 8.62 2.65
C GLY A 94 -20.64 9.20 3.24
N SER A 95 -19.50 8.53 3.12
CA SER A 95 -18.20 9.14 3.40
C SER A 95 -17.72 10.00 2.22
N THR A 96 -16.73 10.85 2.45
CA THR A 96 -16.19 11.77 1.45
C THR A 96 -14.70 12.05 1.68
N ILE A 97 -14.00 12.42 0.62
CA ILE A 97 -12.63 12.96 0.69
C ILE A 97 -12.61 14.50 0.80
N GLU A 98 -13.75 15.15 0.95
CA GLU A 98 -13.81 16.60 1.21
C GLU A 98 -13.00 16.94 2.48
N GLY A 99 -12.08 17.92 2.36
CA GLY A 99 -11.12 18.25 3.40
C GLY A 99 -9.92 17.30 3.51
N ARG A 100 -9.81 16.29 2.62
CA ARG A 100 -8.71 15.33 2.55
C ARG A 100 -8.06 15.27 1.15
N MET A 101 -8.13 16.36 0.39
CA MET A 101 -7.59 16.39 -0.97
C MET A 101 -6.06 16.28 -1.02
N ASP A 102 -5.38 16.67 0.03
CA ASP A 102 -3.93 16.56 0.25
C ASP A 102 -3.51 15.26 0.96
N HIS A 103 -4.45 14.37 1.29
CA HIS A 103 -4.13 13.03 1.78
C HIS A 103 -3.81 12.09 0.61
N PRO A 104 -3.03 11.01 0.85
CA PRO A 104 -2.80 10.00 -0.16
C PRO A 104 -4.12 9.32 -0.57
N VAL A 105 -4.22 8.97 -1.84
CA VAL A 105 -5.35 8.19 -2.34
C VAL A 105 -5.31 6.77 -1.79
N VAL A 106 -6.48 6.25 -1.38
CA VAL A 106 -6.64 4.90 -0.84
C VAL A 106 -7.61 4.06 -1.70
N HIS A 107 -7.73 2.76 -1.41
CA HIS A 107 -8.53 1.79 -2.19
C HIS A 107 -8.12 1.72 -3.67
N VAL A 108 -6.83 1.80 -3.91
CA VAL A 108 -6.20 1.73 -5.23
C VAL A 108 -5.58 0.35 -5.41
N ALA A 109 -6.08 -0.42 -6.38
CA ALA A 109 -5.48 -1.68 -6.78
C ALA A 109 -4.20 -1.42 -7.61
N TYR A 110 -3.40 -2.48 -7.83
CA TYR A 110 -2.20 -2.38 -8.66
C TYR A 110 -2.50 -1.84 -10.06
N GLU A 111 -3.58 -2.30 -10.67
CA GLU A 111 -4.03 -1.87 -12.00
C GLU A 111 -4.36 -0.38 -12.06
N ASP A 112 -4.96 0.15 -10.99
CA ASP A 112 -5.31 1.57 -10.87
C ASP A 112 -4.04 2.42 -10.75
N ALA A 113 -3.12 2.01 -9.87
CA ALA A 113 -1.83 2.69 -9.68
C ALA A 113 -0.99 2.68 -10.97
N HIS A 114 -0.97 1.55 -11.67
CA HIS A 114 -0.29 1.41 -12.96
C HIS A 114 -0.92 2.31 -14.04
N ALA A 115 -2.25 2.37 -14.11
CA ALA A 115 -2.97 3.23 -15.06
C ALA A 115 -2.69 4.71 -14.79
N TYR A 116 -2.70 5.13 -13.50
CA TYR A 116 -2.31 6.47 -13.10
C TYR A 116 -0.87 6.80 -13.54
N ALA A 117 0.08 5.92 -13.25
CA ALA A 117 1.49 6.13 -13.58
C ALA A 117 1.67 6.32 -15.11
N LEU A 118 1.03 5.49 -15.93
CA LEU A 118 1.08 5.62 -17.39
C LEU A 118 0.46 6.93 -17.89
N TRP A 119 -0.68 7.36 -17.31
CA TRP A 119 -1.29 8.63 -17.65
C TRP A 119 -0.38 9.82 -17.32
N ALA A 120 0.34 9.74 -16.21
CA ALA A 120 1.27 10.76 -15.78
C ALA A 120 2.62 10.74 -16.54
N ASP A 121 2.76 9.91 -17.59
CA ASP A 121 4.03 9.65 -18.31
C ASP A 121 5.15 9.13 -17.38
N LYS A 122 4.77 8.26 -16.45
CA LYS A 122 5.62 7.65 -15.42
C LYS A 122 5.44 6.13 -15.41
N ARG A 123 6.13 5.48 -14.50
CA ARG A 123 5.93 4.07 -14.13
C ARG A 123 5.96 3.92 -12.61
N LEU A 124 5.51 2.79 -12.11
CA LEU A 124 5.75 2.42 -10.73
C LEU A 124 7.25 2.16 -10.51
N PRO A 125 7.79 2.43 -9.32
CA PRO A 125 9.18 2.11 -9.00
C PRO A 125 9.37 0.58 -8.95
N THR A 126 10.59 0.11 -9.20
CA THR A 126 10.96 -1.22 -8.77
C THR A 126 11.12 -1.23 -7.24
N GLU A 127 10.99 -2.42 -6.64
CA GLU A 127 11.27 -2.59 -5.22
C GLU A 127 12.66 -2.06 -4.82
N ALA A 128 13.68 -2.36 -5.63
CA ALA A 128 15.04 -1.90 -5.38
C ALA A 128 15.20 -0.37 -5.49
N GLU A 129 14.50 0.26 -6.43
CA GLU A 129 14.46 1.73 -6.54
C GLU A 129 13.77 2.34 -5.31
N TRP A 130 12.63 1.76 -4.92
CA TRP A 130 11.89 2.23 -3.76
C TRP A 130 12.73 2.12 -2.47
N GLU A 131 13.37 0.98 -2.23
CA GLU A 131 14.23 0.79 -1.04
C GLU A 131 15.43 1.74 -1.03
N TRP A 132 16.08 1.93 -2.18
CA TRP A 132 17.17 2.88 -2.30
C TRP A 132 16.70 4.31 -2.02
N ALA A 133 15.56 4.70 -2.58
CA ALA A 133 14.95 6.01 -2.34
C ALA A 133 14.61 6.21 -0.85
N ALA A 134 13.98 5.22 -0.21
CA ALA A 134 13.63 5.25 1.20
C ALA A 134 14.85 5.35 2.12
N SER A 135 15.96 4.68 1.77
CA SER A 135 17.19 4.72 2.56
C SER A 135 17.83 6.13 2.61
N GLY A 136 17.47 7.02 1.68
CA GLY A 136 18.11 8.34 1.59
C GLY A 136 19.61 8.27 1.32
N GLY A 137 20.11 7.14 0.79
CA GLY A 137 21.54 6.90 0.56
C GLY A 137 22.32 6.51 1.81
N THR A 138 21.65 6.23 2.92
CA THR A 138 22.26 5.78 4.18
C THR A 138 22.16 4.26 4.33
N MET A 139 22.80 3.71 5.37
CA MET A 139 22.66 2.31 5.79
C MET A 139 21.82 2.21 7.07
N ASP A 140 20.99 3.21 7.33
CA ASP A 140 20.16 3.28 8.51
C ASP A 140 18.96 2.32 8.40
N LYS A 141 18.38 1.99 9.56
CA LYS A 141 17.26 1.05 9.64
C LYS A 141 15.96 1.64 9.09
N TYR A 142 15.79 2.96 9.26
CA TYR A 142 14.58 3.68 8.86
C TYR A 142 14.94 4.92 8.02
N PRO A 143 13.99 5.51 7.28
CA PRO A 143 14.21 6.73 6.51
C PRO A 143 14.68 7.93 7.35
N TRP A 144 14.41 7.93 8.65
CA TRP A 144 14.82 8.98 9.61
C TRP A 144 16.09 8.65 10.39
N GLY A 145 16.74 7.50 10.15
CA GLY A 145 17.94 7.06 10.87
C GLY A 145 17.73 5.77 11.68
N ASN A 146 18.44 5.65 12.81
CA ASN A 146 18.43 4.44 13.63
C ASN A 146 17.62 4.58 14.94
N ASP A 147 16.95 5.71 15.15
CA ASP A 147 16.11 5.91 16.32
C ASP A 147 14.95 4.90 16.32
N PRO A 148 14.68 4.25 17.45
CA PRO A 148 13.59 3.29 17.57
C PRO A 148 12.23 3.90 17.20
N ILE A 149 11.34 3.06 16.63
CA ILE A 149 10.02 3.49 16.17
C ILE A 149 9.17 4.11 17.30
N GLU A 150 9.35 3.67 18.55
CA GLU A 150 8.63 4.22 19.70
C GLU A 150 8.92 5.69 19.95
N ASN A 151 10.06 6.19 19.44
CA ASN A 151 10.47 7.59 19.53
C ASN A 151 10.22 8.36 18.24
N ALA A 152 9.55 7.77 17.26
CA ALA A 152 9.40 8.32 15.91
C ALA A 152 8.02 8.91 15.62
N THR A 153 7.27 9.30 16.65
CA THR A 153 5.90 9.87 16.52
C THR A 153 5.87 11.20 15.77
N ASP A 154 7.02 11.86 15.65
CA ASP A 154 7.23 13.08 14.85
C ASP A 154 7.90 12.81 13.48
N LYS A 155 8.09 11.54 13.10
CA LYS A 155 8.83 11.12 11.90
C LYS A 155 7.95 10.45 10.85
N ALA A 156 6.87 9.76 11.26
CA ALA A 156 6.01 9.01 10.36
C ALA A 156 4.62 8.80 10.99
N ASN A 157 3.63 8.53 10.15
CA ASN A 157 2.27 8.18 10.56
C ASN A 157 2.14 6.65 10.68
N PHE A 158 1.99 6.14 11.91
CA PHE A 158 1.85 4.72 12.20
C PHE A 158 0.99 4.50 13.47
N TRP A 159 0.58 3.25 13.72
CA TRP A 159 -0.24 2.92 14.89
C TRP A 159 0.56 2.96 16.18
N GLN A 160 0.19 3.82 17.12
CA GLN A 160 0.82 3.94 18.44
C GLN A 160 -0.10 3.37 19.52
N GLY A 161 0.22 2.18 19.99
CA GLY A 161 -0.54 1.54 21.05
C GLY A 161 -0.82 0.07 20.76
N ILE A 162 -2.01 -0.43 21.13
CA ILE A 162 -2.34 -1.84 21.02
C ILE A 162 -3.28 -2.06 19.84
N PHE A 163 -2.72 -2.61 18.77
CA PHE A 163 -3.49 -2.94 17.56
C PHE A 163 -4.44 -4.13 17.81
N PRO A 164 -5.65 -4.11 17.27
CA PRO A 164 -6.31 -3.07 16.47
C PRO A 164 -7.38 -2.28 17.25
N TYR A 165 -7.25 -2.11 18.56
CA TYR A 165 -8.34 -1.57 19.41
C TYR A 165 -7.94 -0.35 20.25
N LYS A 166 -6.69 0.07 20.21
CA LYS A 166 -6.25 1.23 20.99
C LYS A 166 -5.11 1.95 20.27
N ASN A 167 -5.47 2.94 19.45
CA ASN A 167 -4.50 3.89 18.92
C ASN A 167 -4.37 5.09 19.86
N LEU A 168 -3.16 5.46 20.24
CA LEU A 168 -2.87 6.62 21.10
C LEU A 168 -2.78 7.93 20.32
N VAL A 169 -2.70 7.86 18.98
CA VAL A 169 -2.68 9.01 18.05
C VAL A 169 -1.62 10.05 18.45
N GLN A 170 -0.44 9.60 18.86
CA GLN A 170 0.64 10.49 19.31
C GLN A 170 1.30 11.24 18.16
N ASP A 171 1.22 10.72 16.94
CA ASP A 171 1.65 11.38 15.71
C ASP A 171 0.65 12.45 15.21
N GLY A 172 -0.54 12.52 15.82
CA GLY A 172 -1.60 13.47 15.50
C GLY A 172 -2.67 12.94 14.53
N TYR A 173 -2.53 11.71 14.02
CA TYR A 173 -3.43 11.17 12.97
C TYR A 173 -3.99 9.80 13.34
N GLY A 174 -5.31 9.67 13.36
CA GLY A 174 -6.00 8.39 13.59
C GLY A 174 -6.23 7.57 12.30
N GLY A 175 -5.91 8.13 11.15
CA GLY A 175 -6.00 7.55 9.80
C GLY A 175 -4.84 8.05 8.96
N THR A 176 -5.04 8.24 7.64
CA THR A 176 -4.00 8.85 6.79
C THR A 176 -3.72 10.30 7.23
N ALA A 177 -2.47 10.73 7.11
CA ALA A 177 -2.05 12.13 7.23
C ALA A 177 -2.03 12.81 5.85
N PRO A 178 -2.13 14.14 5.76
CA PRO A 178 -1.78 14.85 4.54
C PRO A 178 -0.35 14.52 4.10
N VAL A 179 -0.11 14.37 2.81
CA VAL A 179 1.26 14.12 2.30
C VAL A 179 2.22 15.21 2.77
N LYS A 180 3.45 14.84 3.07
CA LYS A 180 4.49 15.75 3.60
C LYS A 180 4.20 16.29 5.01
N SER A 181 3.38 15.61 5.81
CA SER A 181 3.16 15.99 7.21
C SER A 181 4.38 15.75 8.09
N PHE A 182 5.29 14.90 7.68
CA PHE A 182 6.49 14.52 8.42
C PHE A 182 7.77 14.94 7.69
N PRO A 183 8.93 14.99 8.37
CA PRO A 183 10.20 15.34 7.75
C PRO A 183 10.57 14.41 6.59
N SER A 184 11.13 14.98 5.52
CA SER A 184 11.69 14.19 4.43
C SER A 184 12.98 13.46 4.85
N ASN A 185 13.28 12.37 4.13
CA ASN A 185 14.57 11.71 4.21
C ASN A 185 15.70 12.55 3.57
N PRO A 186 16.97 12.12 3.61
CA PRO A 186 18.09 12.87 3.04
C PRO A 186 18.00 13.15 1.52
N PHE A 187 17.21 12.38 0.77
CA PHE A 187 16.94 12.64 -0.66
C PHE A 187 15.79 13.62 -0.88
N GLY A 188 15.13 14.10 0.18
CA GLY A 188 14.00 15.03 0.10
C GLY A 188 12.66 14.33 -0.16
N LEU A 189 12.59 13.00 -0.01
CA LEU A 189 11.37 12.21 -0.17
C LEU A 189 10.63 12.14 1.16
N PHE A 190 9.31 12.31 1.10
CA PHE A 190 8.41 12.28 2.25
C PHE A 190 7.68 10.95 2.35
N ASP A 191 7.17 10.67 3.52
CA ASP A 191 6.24 9.56 3.81
C ASP A 191 6.76 8.16 3.42
N MET A 192 8.09 8.02 3.27
CA MET A 192 8.76 6.74 2.95
C MET A 192 8.63 5.69 4.05
N ALA A 193 7.87 5.97 5.11
CA ALA A 193 7.48 5.01 6.15
C ALA A 193 6.15 5.45 6.77
N GLY A 194 5.23 4.50 6.95
CA GLY A 194 3.90 4.75 7.49
C GLY A 194 2.93 5.30 6.43
N ASN A 195 1.90 6.00 6.86
CA ASN A 195 0.82 6.61 6.09
C ASN A 195 0.04 5.60 5.23
N VAL A 196 0.48 5.29 4.00
CA VAL A 196 -0.11 4.23 3.18
C VAL A 196 0.92 3.31 2.56
N TRP A 197 0.55 2.05 2.28
CA TRP A 197 1.35 1.15 1.49
C TRP A 197 1.47 1.64 0.05
N GLU A 198 2.65 1.49 -0.53
CA GLU A 198 2.97 1.92 -1.88
C GLU A 198 3.26 0.73 -2.81
N TRP A 199 2.65 0.73 -3.99
CA TRP A 199 2.84 -0.29 -5.00
C TRP A 199 4.19 -0.16 -5.70
N CYS A 200 4.93 -1.28 -5.75
CA CYS A 200 6.07 -1.46 -6.65
C CYS A 200 5.64 -2.28 -7.88
N GLN A 201 6.36 -2.12 -9.00
CA GLN A 201 6.04 -2.87 -10.22
C GLN A 201 6.35 -4.37 -10.11
N ASP A 202 7.21 -4.76 -9.16
CA ASP A 202 7.73 -6.11 -9.02
C ASP A 202 6.64 -7.10 -8.63
N ARG A 203 6.67 -8.28 -9.24
CA ARG A 203 5.84 -9.41 -8.82
C ARG A 203 6.42 -10.05 -7.57
N TYR A 204 5.56 -10.43 -6.66
CA TYR A 204 5.98 -11.14 -5.46
C TYR A 204 6.40 -12.57 -5.79
N ASP A 205 7.65 -12.89 -5.47
CA ASP A 205 8.22 -14.23 -5.56
C ASP A 205 9.11 -14.48 -4.35
N VAL A 206 8.67 -15.38 -3.47
CA VAL A 206 9.36 -15.72 -2.22
C VAL A 206 10.80 -16.20 -2.43
N THR A 207 11.17 -16.60 -3.65
CA THR A 207 12.51 -17.09 -3.99
C THR A 207 13.40 -16.06 -4.67
N SER A 208 12.87 -14.88 -5.04
CA SER A 208 13.57 -13.87 -5.86
C SER A 208 14.91 -13.46 -5.25
N TYR A 209 14.96 -13.10 -3.98
CA TYR A 209 16.20 -12.67 -3.32
C TYR A 209 17.28 -13.76 -3.27
N THR A 210 16.87 -15.02 -3.03
CA THR A 210 17.82 -16.15 -3.03
C THR A 210 18.40 -16.38 -4.41
N PHE A 211 17.55 -16.30 -5.44
CA PHE A 211 17.97 -16.44 -6.83
C PHE A 211 18.88 -15.28 -7.24
N ASP A 212 18.53 -14.07 -6.92
CA ASP A 212 19.31 -12.88 -7.25
C ASP A 212 20.65 -12.86 -6.52
N LYS A 213 20.69 -13.24 -5.26
CA LYS A 213 21.94 -13.40 -4.50
C LYS A 213 22.93 -14.35 -5.20
N SER A 214 22.43 -15.39 -5.86
CA SER A 214 23.27 -16.36 -6.60
C SER A 214 23.93 -15.78 -7.84
N LYS A 215 23.39 -14.69 -8.41
CA LYS A 215 23.92 -14.03 -9.62
C LYS A 215 25.02 -12.99 -9.33
N GLY A 216 25.25 -12.65 -8.06
CA GLY A 216 26.16 -11.57 -7.65
C GLY A 216 25.50 -10.19 -7.77
N ILE A 217 26.23 -9.18 -8.24
CA ILE A 217 25.68 -7.82 -8.42
C ILE A 217 24.74 -7.80 -9.63
N ILE A 218 23.50 -7.40 -9.40
CA ILE A 218 22.49 -7.22 -10.44
C ILE A 218 22.33 -5.72 -10.69
N ASN A 219 22.30 -5.33 -11.96
CA ASN A 219 22.06 -3.96 -12.37
C ASN A 219 20.57 -3.77 -12.69
N ASN A 220 19.94 -2.75 -12.09
CA ASN A 220 18.55 -2.38 -12.30
C ASN A 220 17.59 -3.59 -12.24
N PRO A 221 17.50 -4.30 -11.10
CA PRO A 221 16.60 -5.45 -11.00
C PRO A 221 15.15 -5.02 -11.23
N ASN A 222 14.43 -5.82 -12.03
CA ASN A 222 13.00 -5.60 -12.34
C ASN A 222 12.10 -6.63 -11.65
N GLY A 223 12.58 -7.26 -10.59
CA GLY A 223 11.86 -8.31 -9.88
C GLY A 223 11.74 -9.63 -10.65
N SER A 224 10.87 -10.51 -10.14
CA SER A 224 10.58 -11.80 -10.75
C SER A 224 9.66 -11.66 -11.97
N ASN A 225 9.82 -12.55 -12.95
CA ASN A 225 8.90 -12.67 -14.09
C ASN A 225 7.63 -13.50 -13.76
N GLN A 226 7.54 -14.06 -12.56
CA GLN A 226 6.45 -14.91 -12.12
C GLN A 226 5.97 -14.50 -10.72
N TYR A 227 4.73 -14.88 -10.41
CA TYR A 227 4.20 -14.82 -9.05
C TYR A 227 4.51 -16.14 -8.35
N ASN A 228 4.99 -16.10 -7.11
CA ASN A 228 5.30 -17.29 -6.34
C ASN A 228 5.09 -17.04 -4.84
N ASP A 229 3.89 -17.33 -4.35
CA ASP A 229 3.60 -17.44 -2.92
C ASP A 229 3.05 -18.84 -2.64
N PRO A 230 3.79 -19.72 -1.96
CA PRO A 230 3.32 -21.07 -1.62
C PRO A 230 2.05 -21.10 -0.77
N ARG A 231 1.74 -20.02 -0.06
CA ARG A 231 0.52 -19.91 0.77
C ARG A 231 -0.71 -19.61 -0.07
N GLU A 232 -0.53 -18.88 -1.18
CA GLU A 232 -1.59 -18.44 -2.11
C GLU A 232 -1.12 -18.60 -3.56
N PRO A 233 -0.92 -19.86 -4.03
CA PRO A 233 -0.20 -20.14 -5.28
C PRO A 233 -0.96 -19.73 -6.56
N TYR A 234 -2.23 -19.36 -6.44
CA TYR A 234 -3.07 -18.96 -7.57
C TYR A 234 -3.27 -17.45 -7.65
N ALA A 235 -2.97 -16.72 -6.58
CA ALA A 235 -3.19 -15.28 -6.52
C ALA A 235 -1.98 -14.51 -7.11
N PRO A 236 -2.17 -13.66 -8.13
CA PRO A 236 -1.14 -12.73 -8.57
C PRO A 236 -0.90 -11.69 -7.47
N LYS A 237 0.36 -11.45 -7.14
CA LYS A 237 0.74 -10.48 -6.11
C LYS A 237 1.86 -9.58 -6.59
N HIS A 238 1.77 -8.30 -6.26
CA HIS A 238 2.85 -7.34 -6.44
C HIS A 238 3.44 -6.94 -5.09
N ILE A 239 4.65 -6.42 -5.12
CA ILE A 239 5.33 -5.91 -3.94
C ILE A 239 4.67 -4.59 -3.52
N ILE A 240 4.51 -4.42 -2.21
CA ILE A 240 4.15 -3.14 -1.57
C ILE A 240 5.23 -2.76 -0.56
N ARG A 241 5.46 -1.46 -0.37
CA ARG A 241 6.48 -0.91 0.53
C ARG A 241 5.92 0.24 1.37
N GLY A 242 6.69 0.71 2.33
CA GLY A 242 6.39 1.88 3.16
C GLY A 242 5.68 1.59 4.47
N GLY A 243 4.81 0.61 4.52
CA GLY A 243 3.90 0.42 5.65
C GLY A 243 2.70 1.36 5.58
N SER A 244 1.95 1.48 6.65
CA SER A 244 0.77 2.34 6.71
C SER A 244 0.51 2.87 8.12
N PHE A 245 -0.46 3.77 8.25
CA PHE A 245 -0.93 4.26 9.55
C PHE A 245 -1.45 3.15 10.49
N LEU A 246 -1.69 1.94 9.98
CA LEU A 246 -2.08 0.76 10.77
C LEU A 246 -0.89 -0.08 11.22
N CYS A 247 0.30 0.19 10.71
CA CYS A 247 1.49 -0.58 11.07
C CYS A 247 1.96 -0.27 12.47
N ASN A 248 2.35 -1.28 13.21
CA ASN A 248 3.03 -1.16 14.48
C ASN A 248 4.25 -2.10 14.53
N GLU A 249 5.05 -2.00 15.56
CA GLU A 249 6.27 -2.79 15.73
C GLU A 249 6.06 -4.31 15.57
N SER A 250 4.87 -4.81 15.89
CA SER A 250 4.55 -6.25 15.82
C SER A 250 3.93 -6.67 14.49
N TYR A 251 3.49 -5.74 13.63
CA TYR A 251 2.68 -6.05 12.46
C TYR A 251 3.35 -5.71 11.11
N CYS A 252 4.24 -4.73 11.07
CA CYS A 252 4.83 -4.22 9.82
C CYS A 252 6.36 -4.05 9.90
N SER A 253 7.02 -4.70 10.83
CA SER A 253 8.47 -4.60 11.02
C SER A 253 9.22 -5.62 10.17
#